data_7f0ea884ff14f5a10f5f4f5267733e73
#
_entry.id   7f0ea884ff14f5a10f5f4f5267733e73
#
_cell.length_a   1.000
_cell.length_b   1.000
_cell.length_c   1.000
_cell.angle_alpha   90.00
_cell.angle_beta   90.00
_cell.angle_gamma   90.00
#
_symmetry.space_group_name_H-M   'P 1'
#
loop_
_entity.id
_entity.type
_entity.pdbx_description
1 polymer ?
#
loop_
_entity_poly.entity_id
_entity_poly.type
_entity_poly.pdbx_seq_one_letter_code
_entity_poly.pdbx_strand_id
1 'polypeptide(L)'
;MKKSILLALPFLFFAAKLHSYKLENLEKLQTTGACAKCDLSGANFYEADLQEVNLNGAILHHANLRRSNLSGADLSSAMLFRADLFGADLTNANLEDAKFCNTILPLGSISVKDC
;
A
#
# COMPACT_ATOMS: atom_id res chain seq x y z
N MET A 1 -17.31 8.94 7.14
CA MET A 1 -16.23 9.91 7.39
C MET A 1 -15.03 9.59 6.53
N LYS A 2 -14.49 10.59 5.90
CA LYS A 2 -13.28 10.43 5.09
C LYS A 2 -12.08 10.33 6.02
N LYS A 3 -11.24 9.34 5.79
CA LYS A 3 -9.98 9.23 6.50
C LYS A 3 -8.95 10.17 5.90
N SER A 4 -8.20 10.82 6.76
CA SER A 4 -7.08 11.65 6.33
C SER A 4 -5.88 10.73 6.08
N ILE A 5 -5.58 10.46 4.82
CA ILE A 5 -4.38 9.73 4.44
C ILE A 5 -3.28 10.75 4.25
N LEU A 6 -2.35 10.81 5.22
CA LEU A 6 -1.25 11.77 5.17
C LEU A 6 -0.18 11.27 4.21
N LEU A 7 -0.11 11.92 3.06
CA LEU A 7 0.93 11.71 2.06
C LEU A 7 1.67 13.02 1.84
N ALA A 8 2.91 12.95 1.41
CA ALA A 8 3.73 14.12 1.11
C ALA A 8 3.27 14.74 -0.23
N LEU A 9 2.11 15.39 -0.20
CA LEU A 9 1.41 15.89 -1.38
C LEU A 9 2.23 16.73 -2.35
N PRO A 10 3.08 17.69 -1.89
CA PRO A 10 3.85 18.52 -2.83
C PRO A 10 4.78 17.73 -3.74
N PHE A 11 5.26 16.57 -3.27
CA PHE A 11 6.17 15.73 -4.04
C PHE A 11 5.44 14.79 -5.00
N LEU A 12 4.15 14.56 -4.83
CA LEU A 12 3.39 13.63 -5.65
C LEU A 12 3.29 14.10 -7.11
N PHE A 13 3.17 15.40 -7.35
CA PHE A 13 3.10 15.94 -8.71
C PHE A 13 4.35 15.65 -9.52
N PHE A 14 5.52 15.76 -8.90
CA PHE A 14 6.78 15.48 -9.57
C PHE A 14 7.09 13.99 -9.60
N ALA A 15 6.81 13.30 -8.52
CA ALA A 15 7.05 11.87 -8.41
C ALA A 15 6.14 11.04 -9.33
N ALA A 16 4.93 11.50 -9.62
CA ALA A 16 3.97 10.79 -10.46
C ALA A 16 4.53 10.46 -11.85
N LYS A 17 5.43 11.27 -12.38
CA LYS A 17 6.09 11.02 -13.66
C LYS A 17 7.14 9.92 -13.59
N LEU A 18 7.64 9.62 -12.40
CA LEU A 18 8.71 8.65 -12.16
C LEU A 18 8.18 7.32 -11.64
N HIS A 19 6.89 7.23 -11.32
CA HIS A 19 6.27 6.06 -10.72
C HIS A 19 5.24 5.46 -11.67
N SER A 20 5.00 4.16 -11.52
CA SER A 20 4.05 3.43 -12.36
C SER A 20 2.60 3.61 -11.92
N TYR A 21 2.35 4.06 -10.68
CA TYR A 21 0.98 4.28 -10.22
C TYR A 21 0.32 5.47 -10.92
N LYS A 22 -0.99 5.39 -11.01
CA LYS A 22 -1.78 6.49 -11.58
C LYS A 22 -2.19 7.46 -10.48
N LEU A 23 -1.98 8.75 -10.70
CA LEU A 23 -2.33 9.78 -9.73
C LEU A 23 -3.83 9.74 -9.37
N GLU A 24 -4.69 9.44 -10.33
CA GLU A 24 -6.12 9.29 -10.10
C GLU A 24 -6.46 8.19 -9.10
N ASN A 25 -5.68 7.07 -9.09
CA ASN A 25 -5.86 5.98 -8.14
C ASN A 25 -5.48 6.42 -6.72
N LEU A 26 -4.42 7.18 -6.59
CA LEU A 26 -4.00 7.70 -5.31
C LEU A 26 -5.01 8.69 -4.74
N GLU A 27 -5.52 9.59 -5.58
CA GLU A 27 -6.56 10.53 -5.22
C GLU A 27 -7.85 9.80 -4.80
N LYS A 28 -8.25 8.77 -5.54
CA LYS A 28 -9.40 7.93 -5.19
C LYS A 28 -9.22 7.30 -3.81
N LEU A 29 -8.05 6.74 -3.52
CA LEU A 29 -7.76 6.16 -2.21
C LEU A 29 -7.87 7.21 -1.10
N GLN A 30 -7.30 8.41 -1.32
CA GLN A 30 -7.33 9.49 -0.34
C GLN A 30 -8.73 10.00 -0.06
N THR A 31 -9.58 10.08 -1.07
CA THR A 31 -10.92 10.67 -0.91
C THR A 31 -11.98 9.67 -0.47
N THR A 32 -11.84 8.39 -0.84
CA THR A 32 -12.87 7.37 -0.56
C THR A 32 -12.41 6.32 0.45
N GLY A 33 -11.11 6.19 0.72
CA GLY A 33 -10.57 5.09 1.52
C GLY A 33 -10.63 3.73 0.82
N ALA A 34 -10.88 3.71 -0.48
CA ALA A 34 -11.02 2.47 -1.23
C ALA A 34 -10.36 2.58 -2.60
N CYS A 35 -9.58 1.57 -2.95
CA CYS A 35 -8.93 1.48 -4.25
C CYS A 35 -8.74 0.00 -4.64
N ALA A 36 -9.85 -0.75 -4.62
CA ALA A 36 -9.82 -2.16 -5.02
C ALA A 36 -9.33 -2.29 -6.47
N LYS A 37 -8.39 -3.23 -6.67
CA LYS A 37 -7.76 -3.51 -7.97
C LYS A 37 -7.02 -2.34 -8.60
N CYS A 38 -6.78 -1.26 -7.87
CA CYS A 38 -6.00 -0.12 -8.38
C CYS A 38 -4.53 -0.48 -8.57
N ASP A 39 -3.92 0.14 -9.56
CA ASP A 39 -2.46 0.12 -9.72
C ASP A 39 -1.84 1.24 -8.88
N LEU A 40 -1.20 0.84 -7.79
CA LEU A 40 -0.49 1.69 -6.86
C LEU A 40 1.01 1.33 -6.80
N SER A 41 1.50 0.73 -7.89
CA SER A 41 2.91 0.30 -7.97
C SER A 41 3.86 1.49 -7.77
N GLY A 42 4.82 1.33 -6.86
CA GLY A 42 5.80 2.36 -6.57
C GLY A 42 5.27 3.53 -5.73
N ALA A 43 4.02 3.48 -5.28
CA ALA A 43 3.45 4.56 -4.47
C ALA A 43 4.19 4.68 -3.14
N ASN A 44 4.34 5.92 -2.68
CA ASN A 44 4.97 6.20 -1.39
C ASN A 44 3.91 6.39 -0.32
N PHE A 45 3.78 5.38 0.53
CA PHE A 45 2.89 5.36 1.70
C PHE A 45 3.69 5.38 3.02
N TYR A 46 4.89 5.94 2.99
CA TYR A 46 5.70 6.04 4.20
C TYR A 46 4.95 6.77 5.30
N GLU A 47 4.82 6.13 6.47
CA GLU A 47 4.09 6.65 7.63
C GLU A 47 2.62 7.05 7.35
N ALA A 48 2.03 6.56 6.26
CA ALA A 48 0.65 6.89 5.91
C ALA A 48 -0.37 6.22 6.85
N ASP A 49 -1.48 6.90 7.10
CA ASP A 49 -2.63 6.32 7.78
C ASP A 49 -3.54 5.64 6.74
N LEU A 50 -3.46 4.32 6.70
CA LEU A 50 -4.22 3.47 5.80
C LEU A 50 -5.15 2.54 6.57
N GLN A 51 -5.59 2.96 7.77
CA GLN A 51 -6.50 2.16 8.59
C GLN A 51 -7.81 1.87 7.86
N GLU A 52 -8.21 0.60 7.89
CA GLU A 52 -9.48 0.12 7.34
C GLU A 52 -9.71 0.45 5.86
N VAL A 53 -8.67 0.81 5.12
CA VAL A 53 -8.80 1.05 3.67
C VAL A 53 -9.07 -0.25 2.92
N ASN A 54 -9.78 -0.13 1.81
CA ASN A 54 -10.01 -1.27 0.91
C ASN A 54 -8.97 -1.26 -0.21
N LEU A 55 -8.01 -2.16 -0.11
CA LEU A 55 -6.98 -2.40 -1.12
C LEU A 55 -7.08 -3.82 -1.69
N ASN A 56 -8.27 -4.39 -1.67
CA ASN A 56 -8.52 -5.72 -2.23
C ASN A 56 -8.04 -5.78 -3.69
N GLY A 57 -7.17 -6.74 -3.98
CA GLY A 57 -6.63 -6.94 -5.33
C GLY A 57 -5.75 -5.81 -5.84
N ALA A 58 -5.39 -4.84 -5.02
CA ALA A 58 -4.54 -3.72 -5.44
C ALA A 58 -3.14 -4.21 -5.85
N ILE A 59 -2.56 -3.54 -6.83
CA ILE A 59 -1.18 -3.79 -7.26
C ILE A 59 -0.29 -2.83 -6.51
N LEU A 60 0.52 -3.38 -5.60
CA LEU A 60 1.41 -2.63 -4.71
C LEU A 60 2.88 -3.00 -4.93
N HIS A 61 3.22 -3.37 -6.16
CA HIS A 61 4.60 -3.71 -6.51
C HIS A 61 5.53 -2.54 -6.21
N HIS A 62 6.62 -2.80 -5.48
CA HIS A 62 7.60 -1.78 -5.12
C HIS A 62 7.06 -0.62 -4.27
N ALA A 63 5.85 -0.73 -3.72
CA ALA A 63 5.29 0.34 -2.87
C ALA A 63 6.11 0.47 -1.59
N ASN A 64 6.30 1.71 -1.16
CA ASN A 64 6.91 2.01 0.13
C ASN A 64 5.81 2.14 1.18
N LEU A 65 5.62 1.07 1.96
CA LEU A 65 4.63 1.01 3.03
C LEU A 65 5.30 1.02 4.42
N ARG A 66 6.57 1.46 4.47
CA ARG A 66 7.31 1.49 5.73
C ARG A 66 6.58 2.35 6.75
N ARG A 67 6.44 1.81 7.97
CA ARG A 67 5.86 2.49 9.11
C ARG A 67 4.41 2.98 8.90
N SER A 68 3.75 2.50 7.85
CA SER A 68 2.34 2.82 7.62
C SER A 68 1.44 2.11 8.62
N ASN A 69 0.28 2.69 8.90
CA ASN A 69 -0.75 2.06 9.70
C ASN A 69 -1.79 1.42 8.77
N LEU A 70 -1.73 0.10 8.63
CA LEU A 70 -2.64 -0.72 7.82
C LEU A 70 -3.61 -1.52 8.70
N SER A 71 -3.79 -1.13 9.96
CA SER A 71 -4.68 -1.87 10.85
C SER A 71 -6.10 -1.92 10.29
N GLY A 72 -6.69 -3.11 10.27
CA GLY A 72 -8.02 -3.34 9.71
C GLY A 72 -8.14 -3.19 8.19
N ALA A 73 -7.05 -2.92 7.48
CA ALA A 73 -7.10 -2.77 6.02
C ALA A 73 -7.41 -4.10 5.33
N ASP A 74 -8.12 -4.03 4.21
CA ASP A 74 -8.35 -5.18 3.35
C ASP A 74 -7.28 -5.22 2.26
N LEU A 75 -6.32 -6.13 2.42
CA LEU A 75 -5.25 -6.42 1.46
C LEU A 75 -5.45 -7.80 0.80
N SER A 76 -6.65 -8.34 0.89
CA SER A 76 -6.92 -9.63 0.28
C SER A 76 -6.64 -9.59 -1.23
N SER A 77 -6.00 -10.63 -1.72
CA SER A 77 -5.57 -10.74 -3.13
C SER A 77 -4.65 -9.61 -3.62
N ALA A 78 -4.14 -8.76 -2.74
CA ALA A 78 -3.21 -7.69 -3.13
C ALA A 78 -1.85 -8.27 -3.57
N MET A 79 -1.20 -7.62 -4.52
CA MET A 79 0.12 -8.01 -5.01
C MET A 79 1.19 -7.10 -4.43
N LEU A 80 1.99 -7.65 -3.50
CA LEU A 80 2.98 -6.91 -2.72
C LEU A 80 4.42 -7.22 -3.14
N PHE A 81 4.64 -7.59 -4.40
CA PHE A 81 5.97 -7.97 -4.87
C PHE A 81 6.96 -6.83 -4.71
N ARG A 82 8.05 -7.09 -3.96
CA ARG A 82 9.09 -6.12 -3.66
C ARG A 82 8.59 -4.88 -2.89
N ALA A 83 7.41 -4.94 -2.29
CA ALA A 83 6.93 -3.89 -1.40
C ALA A 83 7.73 -3.91 -0.10
N ASP A 84 7.81 -2.77 0.56
CA ASP A 84 8.50 -2.63 1.84
C ASP A 84 7.49 -2.29 2.93
N LEU A 85 7.24 -3.27 3.81
CA LEU A 85 6.30 -3.15 4.94
C LEU A 85 7.05 -2.99 6.28
N PHE A 86 8.34 -2.70 6.27
CA PHE A 86 9.10 -2.60 7.52
C PHE A 86 8.45 -1.62 8.49
N GLY A 87 8.16 -2.09 9.69
CA GLY A 87 7.52 -1.27 10.73
C GLY A 87 6.04 -0.98 10.51
N ALA A 88 5.42 -1.52 9.46
CA ALA A 88 3.99 -1.33 9.22
C ALA A 88 3.14 -2.06 10.27
N ASP A 89 2.00 -1.48 10.63
CA ASP A 89 1.02 -2.09 11.52
C ASP A 89 -0.04 -2.81 10.67
N LEU A 90 -0.04 -4.15 10.75
CA LEU A 90 -1.00 -5.01 10.03
C LEU A 90 -2.04 -5.63 10.98
N THR A 91 -2.24 -5.06 12.17
CA THR A 91 -3.20 -5.59 13.15
C THR A 91 -4.59 -5.69 12.52
N ASN A 92 -5.18 -6.89 12.55
CA ASN A 92 -6.49 -7.17 11.97
C ASN A 92 -6.60 -6.90 10.45
N ALA A 93 -5.50 -6.72 9.75
CA ALA A 93 -5.53 -6.61 8.29
C ALA A 93 -5.90 -7.96 7.67
N ASN A 94 -6.70 -7.92 6.60
CA ASN A 94 -7.01 -9.12 5.83
C ASN A 94 -5.96 -9.32 4.75
N LEU A 95 -5.17 -10.40 4.85
CA LEU A 95 -4.11 -10.74 3.90
C LEU A 95 -4.43 -12.03 3.12
N GLU A 96 -5.70 -12.44 3.11
CA GLU A 96 -6.12 -13.67 2.40
C GLU A 96 -5.75 -13.57 0.93
N ASP A 97 -5.04 -14.60 0.44
CA ASP A 97 -4.55 -14.67 -0.95
C ASP A 97 -3.62 -13.53 -1.39
N ALA A 98 -3.17 -12.68 -0.47
CA ALA A 98 -2.16 -11.68 -0.79
C ALA A 98 -0.86 -12.34 -1.25
N LYS A 99 -0.20 -11.76 -2.25
CA LYS A 99 1.01 -12.32 -2.87
C LYS A 99 2.26 -11.56 -2.44
N PHE A 100 3.23 -12.33 -1.97
CA PHE A 100 4.50 -11.81 -1.45
C PHE A 100 5.66 -12.44 -2.21
N CYS A 101 6.47 -11.62 -2.85
CA CYS A 101 7.73 -12.07 -3.45
C CYS A 101 8.78 -10.98 -3.25
N ASN A 102 9.86 -11.31 -2.59
CA ASN A 102 10.89 -10.35 -2.18
C ASN A 102 10.30 -9.17 -1.41
N THR A 103 9.24 -9.41 -0.66
CA THR A 103 8.54 -8.40 0.13
C THR A 103 9.17 -8.31 1.51
N ILE A 104 9.49 -7.11 1.96
CA ILE A 104 9.99 -6.88 3.32
C ILE A 104 8.79 -6.83 4.26
N LEU A 105 8.74 -7.76 5.21
CA LEU A 105 7.65 -7.87 6.18
C LEU A 105 7.88 -6.90 7.37
N PRO A 106 6.86 -6.65 8.20
CA PRO A 106 6.95 -5.64 9.27
C PRO A 106 8.16 -5.78 10.21
N LEU A 107 8.62 -6.98 10.50
CA LEU A 107 9.77 -7.22 11.37
C LEU A 107 11.10 -7.28 10.61
N GLY A 108 11.11 -7.00 9.32
CA GLY A 108 12.32 -6.93 8.50
C GLY A 108 12.70 -8.21 7.76
N SER A 109 12.00 -9.33 7.99
CA SER A 109 12.24 -10.55 7.22
C SER A 109 11.75 -10.38 5.78
N ILE A 110 12.35 -11.11 4.85
CA ILE A 110 11.96 -11.07 3.44
C ILE A 110 11.12 -12.31 3.13
N SER A 111 9.92 -12.10 2.62
CA SER A 111 9.07 -13.18 2.16
C SER A 111 9.35 -13.50 0.70
N VAL A 112 9.59 -14.77 0.42
CA VAL A 112 9.76 -15.30 -0.95
C VAL A 112 8.65 -16.30 -1.28
N LYS A 113 7.58 -16.28 -0.50
CA LYS A 113 6.51 -17.27 -0.53
C LYS A 113 5.90 -17.45 -1.92
N ASP A 114 5.67 -16.37 -2.64
CA ASP A 114 4.96 -16.40 -3.92
C ASP A 114 5.87 -16.06 -5.12
N CYS A 115 7.16 -16.25 -4.94
CA CYS A 115 8.10 -16.16 -6.04
C CYS A 115 8.04 -17.46 -6.86
#